data_f7a590863f5b68bb075d2accf71a8cd3
#
_entry.id   f7a590863f5b68bb075d2accf71a8cd3
#
_cell.length_a   1.000
_cell.length_b   1.000
_cell.length_c   1.000
_cell.angle_alpha   90.00
_cell.angle_beta   90.00
_cell.angle_gamma   90.00
#
_symmetry.space_group_name_H-M   'P 1'
#
loop_
_entity.id
_entity.type
_entity.pdbx_description
1 polymer ?
#
loop_
_entity_poly.entity_id
_entity_poly.type
_entity_poly.pdbx_seq_one_letter_code
_entity_poly.pdbx_strand_id
1 'polypeptide(L)'
;MELKQTFEQVQAASRELVMLDNDRINEILLAVADEAVAQTDYILAENAKDLARMDEADPKYDRLKLTAERIGGIASDMRKVAQLPSPLGRVLKHHVLPNGLELTRVSVPFGVIGIIYEARPNVSFDVFSLCLKSGNACVLKGGSDADASNRAIVEVIHEVLVAHGVNPQVVALLPADHDSTAELLNARGYVDLLIPRGGRGLIDFVRENAKIPVIET
;
A
#
# COMPACT_ATOMS: atom_id res chain seq x y z
N MET A 1 -2.43 8.23 20.95
CA MET A 1 -3.13 9.41 20.40
C MET A 1 -2.67 9.72 18.98
N GLU A 2 -1.38 9.61 18.69
CA GLU A 2 -0.79 9.93 17.38
C GLU A 2 -1.28 9.01 16.24
N LEU A 3 -1.33 7.70 16.45
CA LEU A 3 -1.78 6.74 15.42
C LEU A 3 -3.27 6.85 15.10
N LYS A 4 -4.11 7.18 16.07
CA LYS A 4 -5.53 7.43 15.82
C LYS A 4 -5.71 8.59 14.84
N GLN A 5 -4.96 9.66 15.00
CA GLN A 5 -5.01 10.80 14.08
C GLN A 5 -4.55 10.40 12.68
N THR A 6 -3.50 9.57 12.56
CA THR A 6 -3.07 9.01 11.27
C THR A 6 -4.20 8.21 10.60
N PHE A 7 -4.88 7.34 11.33
CA PHE A 7 -6.00 6.57 10.79
C PHE A 7 -7.16 7.46 10.33
N GLU A 8 -7.50 8.49 11.10
CA GLU A 8 -8.53 9.48 10.73
C GLU A 8 -8.15 10.23 9.44
N GLN A 9 -6.88 10.62 9.31
CA GLN A 9 -6.38 11.31 8.11
C GLN A 9 -6.42 10.41 6.88
N VAL A 10 -5.97 9.15 6.98
CA VAL A 10 -6.02 8.20 5.87
C VAL A 10 -7.47 7.92 5.46
N GLN A 11 -8.37 7.75 6.43
CA GLN A 11 -9.79 7.54 6.16
C GLN A 11 -10.42 8.75 5.45
N ALA A 12 -10.07 9.95 5.87
CA ALA A 12 -10.54 11.17 5.19
C ALA A 12 -10.01 11.23 3.75
N ALA A 13 -8.70 11.01 3.57
CA ALA A 13 -8.06 11.01 2.26
C ALA A 13 -8.60 9.92 1.32
N SER A 14 -8.96 8.74 1.84
CA SER A 14 -9.51 7.66 1.01
C SER A 14 -10.79 8.06 0.27
N ARG A 15 -11.57 8.97 0.84
CA ARG A 15 -12.80 9.47 0.22
C ARG A 15 -12.52 10.39 -0.97
N GLU A 16 -11.37 11.05 -0.98
CA GLU A 16 -10.94 11.91 -2.09
C GLU A 16 -10.58 11.09 -3.33
N LEU A 17 -10.12 9.84 -3.16
CA LEU A 17 -9.76 8.94 -4.27
C LEU A 17 -10.94 8.62 -5.19
N VAL A 18 -12.17 8.69 -4.70
CA VAL A 18 -13.40 8.48 -5.49
C VAL A 18 -13.54 9.51 -6.61
N MET A 19 -12.91 10.68 -6.47
CA MET A 19 -12.94 11.76 -7.47
C MET A 19 -11.91 11.55 -8.59
N LEU A 20 -10.99 10.60 -8.46
CA LEU A 20 -9.99 10.29 -9.46
C LEU A 20 -10.56 9.30 -10.49
N ASP A 21 -10.51 9.67 -11.75
CA ASP A 21 -10.79 8.73 -12.83
C ASP A 21 -9.61 7.79 -13.09
N ASN A 22 -9.83 6.76 -13.92
CA ASN A 22 -8.81 5.78 -14.24
C ASN A 22 -7.57 6.38 -14.91
N ASP A 23 -7.75 7.39 -15.74
CA ASP A 23 -6.63 8.00 -16.48
C ASP A 23 -5.73 8.79 -15.53
N ARG A 24 -6.34 9.52 -14.60
CA ARG A 24 -5.60 10.23 -13.56
C ARG A 24 -4.86 9.27 -12.62
N ILE A 25 -5.48 8.16 -12.23
CA ILE A 25 -4.83 7.10 -11.45
C ILE A 25 -3.62 6.53 -12.22
N ASN A 26 -3.78 6.24 -13.49
CA ASN A 26 -2.69 5.72 -14.33
C ASN A 26 -1.54 6.73 -14.47
N GLU A 27 -1.85 7.99 -14.67
CA GLU A 27 -0.85 9.08 -14.73
C GLU A 27 0.00 9.13 -13.45
N ILE A 28 -0.64 9.06 -12.28
CA ILE A 28 0.05 9.05 -10.97
C ILE A 28 0.92 7.80 -10.83
N LEU A 29 0.43 6.62 -11.19
CA LEU A 29 1.20 5.38 -11.12
C LEU A 29 2.45 5.42 -12.03
N LEU A 30 2.32 5.98 -13.23
CA LEU A 30 3.45 6.17 -14.15
C LEU A 30 4.45 7.17 -13.59
N ALA A 31 3.99 8.27 -13.01
CA ALA A 31 4.83 9.27 -12.38
C ALA A 31 5.60 8.71 -11.17
N VAL A 32 4.95 7.88 -10.32
CA VAL A 32 5.63 7.21 -9.20
C VAL A 32 6.68 6.22 -9.73
N ALA A 33 6.39 5.50 -10.81
CA ALA A 33 7.37 4.59 -11.41
C ALA A 33 8.59 5.34 -11.97
N ASP A 34 8.38 6.50 -12.57
CA ASP A 34 9.47 7.33 -13.11
C ASP A 34 10.28 7.96 -11.98
N GLU A 35 9.62 8.47 -10.92
CA GLU A 35 10.29 9.05 -9.77
C GLU A 35 11.07 8.00 -8.97
N ALA A 36 10.55 6.78 -8.81
CA ALA A 36 11.28 5.68 -8.18
C ALA A 36 12.62 5.39 -8.88
N VAL A 37 12.65 5.49 -10.21
CA VAL A 37 13.91 5.35 -10.98
C VAL A 37 14.78 6.58 -10.82
N ALA A 38 14.24 7.79 -10.85
CA ALA A 38 14.98 9.04 -10.69
C ALA A 38 15.64 9.14 -9.30
N GLN A 39 14.97 8.66 -8.26
CA GLN A 39 15.42 8.68 -6.87
C GLN A 39 16.19 7.40 -6.46
N THR A 40 16.65 6.60 -7.43
CA THR A 40 17.35 5.33 -7.16
C THR A 40 18.49 5.51 -6.15
N ASP A 41 19.35 6.51 -6.33
CA ASP A 41 20.51 6.73 -5.46
C ASP A 41 20.09 7.05 -4.01
N TYR A 42 19.04 7.85 -3.84
CA TYR A 42 18.47 8.15 -2.53
C TYR A 42 17.91 6.87 -1.86
N ILE A 43 17.08 6.12 -2.57
CA ILE A 43 16.49 4.87 -2.04
C ILE A 43 17.59 3.87 -1.66
N LEU A 44 18.65 3.74 -2.48
CA LEU A 44 19.77 2.84 -2.19
C LEU A 44 20.60 3.31 -0.99
N ALA A 45 20.78 4.62 -0.81
CA ALA A 45 21.46 5.17 0.35
C ALA A 45 20.72 4.87 1.66
N GLU A 46 19.38 4.97 1.66
CA GLU A 46 18.56 4.60 2.82
C GLU A 46 18.53 3.07 3.03
N ASN A 47 18.46 2.28 1.94
CA ASN A 47 18.54 0.82 2.04
C ASN A 47 19.88 0.34 2.61
N ALA A 48 20.97 1.02 2.30
CA ALA A 48 22.28 0.70 2.89
C ALA A 48 22.32 0.84 4.41
N LYS A 49 21.53 1.77 4.99
CA LYS A 49 21.41 1.91 6.46
C LYS A 49 20.72 0.69 7.08
N ASP A 50 19.72 0.13 6.42
CA ASP A 50 19.04 -1.09 6.86
C ASP A 50 19.96 -2.30 6.73
N LEU A 51 20.66 -2.44 5.60
CA LEU A 51 21.61 -3.53 5.37
C LEU A 51 22.76 -3.53 6.37
N ALA A 52 23.27 -2.36 6.76
CA ALA A 52 24.34 -2.23 7.73
C ALA A 52 23.98 -2.76 9.13
N ARG A 53 22.69 -2.97 9.42
CA ARG A 53 22.18 -3.51 10.68
C ARG A 53 21.90 -5.01 10.65
N MET A 54 22.03 -5.65 9.48
CA MET A 54 21.72 -7.06 9.27
C MET A 54 22.98 -7.83 8.91
N ASP A 55 23.12 -9.05 9.44
CA ASP A 55 24.20 -9.96 9.04
C ASP A 55 23.97 -10.39 7.58
N GLU A 56 25.04 -10.34 6.76
CA GLU A 56 24.98 -10.78 5.37
C GLU A 56 24.64 -12.28 5.22
N ALA A 57 24.92 -13.08 6.25
CA ALA A 57 24.57 -14.50 6.31
C ALA A 57 23.07 -14.73 6.65
N ASP A 58 22.33 -13.70 7.08
CA ASP A 58 20.90 -13.84 7.36
C ASP A 58 20.13 -14.13 6.05
N PRO A 59 19.29 -15.18 6.01
CA PRO A 59 18.46 -15.48 4.83
C PRO A 59 17.53 -14.35 4.39
N LYS A 60 17.30 -13.36 5.24
CA LYS A 60 16.50 -12.17 4.92
C LYS A 60 17.30 -11.09 4.20
N TYR A 61 18.65 -11.14 4.26
CA TYR A 61 19.53 -10.10 3.72
C TYR A 61 19.26 -9.84 2.21
N ASP A 62 19.19 -10.91 1.41
CA ASP A 62 18.89 -10.77 -0.02
C ASP A 62 17.49 -10.21 -0.28
N ARG A 63 16.52 -10.50 0.58
CA ARG A 63 15.16 -9.96 0.47
C ARG A 63 15.09 -8.47 0.81
N LEU A 64 15.95 -8.02 1.72
CA LEU A 64 16.07 -6.62 2.15
C LEU A 64 16.81 -5.78 1.11
N LYS A 65 17.80 -6.37 0.44
CA LYS A 65 18.71 -5.68 -0.47
C LYS A 65 17.97 -5.17 -1.71
N LEU A 66 18.05 -3.86 -1.93
CA LEU A 66 17.68 -3.21 -3.19
C LEU A 66 18.91 -3.01 -4.08
N THR A 67 18.69 -2.96 -5.38
CA THR A 67 19.67 -2.60 -6.40
C THR A 67 18.97 -1.73 -7.45
N ALA A 68 19.72 -0.99 -8.24
CA ALA A 68 19.17 -0.20 -9.34
C ALA A 68 18.33 -1.07 -10.30
N GLU A 69 18.78 -2.31 -10.56
CA GLU A 69 18.04 -3.27 -11.38
C GLU A 69 16.71 -3.66 -10.74
N ARG A 70 16.70 -3.96 -9.42
CA ARG A 70 15.47 -4.28 -8.67
C ARG A 70 14.49 -3.10 -8.66
N ILE A 71 14.98 -1.87 -8.47
CA ILE A 71 14.14 -0.67 -8.53
C ILE A 71 13.58 -0.47 -9.94
N GLY A 72 14.37 -0.68 -10.98
CA GLY A 72 13.89 -0.68 -12.36
C GLY A 72 12.82 -1.74 -12.64
N GLY A 73 12.96 -2.93 -12.06
CA GLY A 73 11.97 -3.99 -12.09
C GLY A 73 10.65 -3.58 -11.42
N ILE A 74 10.72 -3.02 -10.22
CA ILE A 74 9.57 -2.48 -9.49
C ILE A 74 8.84 -1.41 -10.31
N ALA A 75 9.58 -0.45 -10.88
CA ALA A 75 9.02 0.58 -11.75
C ALA A 75 8.32 -0.03 -12.98
N SER A 76 8.91 -1.08 -13.57
CA SER A 76 8.28 -1.82 -14.67
C SER A 76 6.96 -2.48 -14.25
N ASP A 77 6.90 -3.06 -13.06
CA ASP A 77 5.69 -3.69 -12.53
C ASP A 77 4.61 -2.65 -12.21
N MET A 78 4.96 -1.49 -11.65
CA MET A 78 4.02 -0.36 -11.48
C MET A 78 3.42 0.10 -12.83
N ARG A 79 4.24 0.18 -13.89
CA ARG A 79 3.74 0.52 -15.23
C ARG A 79 2.79 -0.54 -15.78
N LYS A 80 3.01 -1.83 -15.49
CA LYS A 80 2.07 -2.90 -15.83
C LYS A 80 0.75 -2.76 -15.06
N VAL A 81 0.81 -2.41 -13.77
CA VAL A 81 -0.41 -2.15 -12.97
C VAL A 81 -1.21 -0.98 -13.58
N ALA A 82 -0.55 0.09 -14.03
CA ALA A 82 -1.22 1.20 -14.71
C ALA A 82 -1.98 0.74 -15.98
N GLN A 83 -1.47 -0.25 -16.70
CA GLN A 83 -2.09 -0.80 -17.91
C GLN A 83 -3.27 -1.75 -17.64
N LEU A 84 -3.45 -2.21 -16.41
CA LEU A 84 -4.58 -3.07 -16.08
C LEU A 84 -5.91 -2.32 -16.24
N PRO A 85 -6.98 -2.99 -16.67
CA PRO A 85 -8.30 -2.38 -16.67
C PRO A 85 -8.70 -2.00 -15.25
N SER A 86 -9.38 -0.84 -15.10
CA SER A 86 -9.89 -0.42 -13.80
C SER A 86 -10.81 -1.49 -13.21
N PRO A 87 -10.62 -1.89 -11.94
CA PRO A 87 -11.55 -2.76 -11.27
C PRO A 87 -12.80 -2.02 -10.77
N LEU A 88 -12.82 -0.68 -10.82
CA LEU A 88 -13.89 0.15 -10.26
C LEU A 88 -15.03 0.32 -11.26
N GLY A 89 -16.25 0.41 -10.74
CA GLY A 89 -17.46 0.67 -11.54
C GLY A 89 -17.86 -0.48 -12.46
N ARG A 90 -17.23 -1.66 -12.36
CA ARG A 90 -17.57 -2.81 -13.21
C ARG A 90 -18.95 -3.33 -12.83
N VAL A 91 -19.82 -3.48 -13.82
CA VAL A 91 -21.14 -4.11 -13.62
C VAL A 91 -20.92 -5.61 -13.38
N LEU A 92 -21.18 -6.06 -12.16
CA LEU A 92 -21.04 -7.45 -11.75
C LEU A 92 -22.34 -8.23 -11.97
N LYS A 93 -23.50 -7.56 -11.88
CA LYS A 93 -24.81 -8.12 -12.11
C LYS A 93 -25.80 -7.01 -12.47
N HIS A 94 -26.65 -7.27 -13.45
CA HIS A 94 -27.82 -6.45 -13.77
C HIS A 94 -29.06 -7.32 -13.71
N HIS A 95 -30.14 -6.81 -13.16
CA HIS A 95 -31.38 -7.55 -12.97
C HIS A 95 -32.58 -6.62 -12.97
N VAL A 96 -33.60 -6.96 -13.76
CA VAL A 96 -34.88 -6.23 -13.79
C VAL A 96 -35.92 -7.07 -13.07
N LEU A 97 -36.55 -6.50 -12.06
CA LEU A 97 -37.61 -7.15 -11.27
C LEU A 97 -38.95 -7.11 -12.03
N PRO A 98 -39.92 -7.99 -11.70
CA PRO A 98 -41.22 -8.00 -12.37
C PRO A 98 -42.00 -6.68 -12.28
N ASN A 99 -41.70 -5.84 -11.30
CA ASN A 99 -42.29 -4.51 -11.13
C ASN A 99 -41.57 -3.39 -11.91
N GLY A 100 -40.58 -3.76 -12.75
CA GLY A 100 -39.81 -2.82 -13.56
C GLY A 100 -38.62 -2.15 -12.85
N LEU A 101 -38.34 -2.48 -11.57
CA LEU A 101 -37.16 -1.96 -10.86
C LEU A 101 -35.88 -2.59 -11.42
N GLU A 102 -34.93 -1.75 -11.82
CA GLU A 102 -33.61 -2.16 -12.30
C GLU A 102 -32.62 -2.16 -11.14
N LEU A 103 -31.99 -3.30 -10.90
CA LEU A 103 -30.94 -3.48 -9.90
C LEU A 103 -29.60 -3.74 -10.59
N THR A 104 -28.61 -2.89 -10.33
CA THR A 104 -27.27 -3.06 -10.85
C THR A 104 -26.29 -3.16 -9.69
N ARG A 105 -25.51 -4.26 -9.66
CA ARG A 105 -24.40 -4.48 -8.74
C ARG A 105 -23.11 -4.04 -9.41
N VAL A 106 -22.39 -3.10 -8.80
CA VAL A 106 -21.10 -2.60 -9.29
C VAL A 106 -19.99 -2.84 -8.28
N SER A 107 -18.76 -2.93 -8.76
CA SER A 107 -17.56 -2.99 -7.91
C SER A 107 -17.21 -1.60 -7.38
N VAL A 108 -16.83 -1.53 -6.10
CA VAL A 108 -16.42 -0.31 -5.40
C VAL A 108 -15.14 -0.60 -4.60
N PRO A 109 -14.34 0.41 -4.22
CA PRO A 109 -13.20 0.20 -3.33
C PRO A 109 -13.65 -0.29 -1.95
N PHE A 110 -12.73 -0.93 -1.21
CA PHE A 110 -12.95 -1.25 0.20
C PHE A 110 -12.92 0.00 1.07
N GLY A 111 -12.04 0.94 0.75
CA GLY A 111 -11.77 2.16 1.52
C GLY A 111 -10.31 2.24 1.93
N VAL A 112 -9.99 1.84 3.16
CA VAL A 112 -8.62 1.82 3.70
C VAL A 112 -8.16 0.38 3.89
N ILE A 113 -7.02 0.02 3.28
CA ILE A 113 -6.40 -1.30 3.40
C ILE A 113 -5.16 -1.19 4.28
N GLY A 114 -5.13 -1.93 5.39
CA GLY A 114 -3.94 -2.09 6.22
C GLY A 114 -3.08 -3.26 5.72
N ILE A 115 -1.78 -3.04 5.53
CA ILE A 115 -0.86 -4.08 5.10
C ILE A 115 0.25 -4.22 6.12
N ILE A 116 0.39 -5.44 6.68
CA ILE A 116 1.45 -5.79 7.62
C ILE A 116 2.44 -6.71 6.89
N TYR A 117 3.71 -6.28 6.77
CA TYR A 117 4.71 -7.02 6.00
C TYR A 117 6.08 -7.04 6.67
N GLU A 118 6.87 -8.06 6.34
CA GLU A 118 8.23 -8.24 6.83
C GLU A 118 9.26 -7.57 5.91
N ALA A 119 10.54 -7.84 6.12
CA ALA A 119 11.72 -7.26 5.47
C ALA A 119 11.74 -7.37 3.93
N ARG A 120 10.87 -6.62 3.25
CA ARG A 120 10.81 -6.51 1.79
C ARG A 120 10.41 -5.10 1.39
N PRO A 121 11.36 -4.18 1.19
CA PRO A 121 11.04 -2.78 0.88
C PRO A 121 10.20 -2.59 -0.39
N ASN A 122 10.38 -3.44 -1.41
CA ASN A 122 9.60 -3.40 -2.64
C ASN A 122 8.08 -3.49 -2.41
N VAL A 123 7.64 -4.14 -1.33
CA VAL A 123 6.22 -4.30 -1.00
C VAL A 123 5.52 -2.95 -0.86
N SER A 124 6.22 -1.91 -0.38
CA SER A 124 5.64 -0.57 -0.25
C SER A 124 5.16 -0.01 -1.59
N PHE A 125 5.96 -0.10 -2.65
CA PHE A 125 5.57 0.32 -4.00
C PHE A 125 4.49 -0.59 -4.59
N ASP A 126 4.65 -1.92 -4.46
CA ASP A 126 3.71 -2.90 -5.02
C ASP A 126 2.30 -2.69 -4.45
N VAL A 127 2.22 -2.60 -3.11
CA VAL A 127 0.95 -2.43 -2.42
C VAL A 127 0.32 -1.09 -2.71
N PHE A 128 1.10 0.00 -2.67
CA PHE A 128 0.61 1.32 -3.04
C PHE A 128 -0.01 1.30 -4.43
N SER A 129 0.68 0.71 -5.41
CA SER A 129 0.22 0.66 -6.79
C SER A 129 -1.12 -0.07 -6.94
N LEU A 130 -1.26 -1.21 -6.28
CA LEU A 130 -2.48 -2.00 -6.31
C LEU A 130 -3.63 -1.31 -5.57
N CYS A 131 -3.35 -0.69 -4.42
CA CYS A 131 -4.34 0.06 -3.65
C CYS A 131 -4.83 1.27 -4.45
N LEU A 132 -3.93 2.09 -4.98
CA LEU A 132 -4.31 3.26 -5.78
C LEU A 132 -5.10 2.85 -7.03
N LYS A 133 -4.64 1.81 -7.77
CA LYS A 133 -5.34 1.30 -8.96
C LYS A 133 -6.76 0.83 -8.65
N SER A 134 -7.00 0.34 -7.47
CA SER A 134 -8.31 -0.12 -7.01
C SER A 134 -9.07 0.90 -6.16
N GLY A 135 -8.61 2.17 -6.14
CA GLY A 135 -9.28 3.28 -5.47
C GLY A 135 -9.24 3.22 -3.95
N ASN A 136 -8.29 2.46 -3.37
CA ASN A 136 -8.13 2.32 -1.93
C ASN A 136 -6.96 3.15 -1.42
N ALA A 137 -7.10 3.76 -0.25
CA ALA A 137 -5.98 4.23 0.54
C ALA A 137 -5.34 3.07 1.28
N CYS A 138 -4.08 3.22 1.72
CA CYS A 138 -3.38 2.16 2.43
C CYS A 138 -2.64 2.67 3.67
N VAL A 139 -2.63 1.82 4.69
CA VAL A 139 -1.82 1.96 5.90
C VAL A 139 -0.76 0.85 5.87
N LEU A 140 0.50 1.23 5.76
CA LEU A 140 1.64 0.34 5.67
C LEU A 140 2.27 0.13 7.04
N LYS A 141 2.48 -1.11 7.43
CA LYS A 141 3.20 -1.50 8.64
C LYS A 141 4.31 -2.47 8.29
N GLY A 142 5.48 -1.91 7.97
CA GLY A 142 6.68 -2.67 7.69
C GLY A 142 7.37 -3.20 8.95
N GLY A 143 8.27 -4.14 8.77
CA GLY A 143 9.19 -4.61 9.81
C GLY A 143 10.33 -3.60 10.07
N SER A 144 10.93 -3.65 11.26
CA SER A 144 12.05 -2.79 11.66
C SER A 144 13.31 -2.99 10.83
N ASP A 145 13.45 -4.16 10.21
CA ASP A 145 14.60 -4.49 9.37
C ASP A 145 14.69 -3.60 8.11
N ALA A 146 13.56 -3.05 7.64
CA ALA A 146 13.44 -2.26 6.42
C ALA A 146 12.93 -0.83 6.66
N ASP A 147 13.05 -0.28 7.87
CA ASP A 147 12.40 0.98 8.26
C ASP A 147 12.92 2.18 7.44
N ALA A 148 14.23 2.32 7.25
CA ALA A 148 14.81 3.41 6.47
C ALA A 148 14.40 3.33 4.99
N SER A 149 14.45 2.14 4.40
CA SER A 149 14.01 1.91 3.03
C SER A 149 12.53 2.20 2.83
N ASN A 150 11.66 1.76 3.75
CA ASN A 150 10.23 1.99 3.66
C ASN A 150 9.88 3.47 3.77
N ARG A 151 10.58 4.22 4.64
CA ARG A 151 10.41 5.68 4.76
C ARG A 151 10.79 6.39 3.46
N ALA A 152 11.95 6.07 2.89
CA ALA A 152 12.40 6.66 1.62
C ALA A 152 11.40 6.39 0.49
N ILE A 153 10.90 5.16 0.39
CA ILE A 153 9.90 4.79 -0.63
C ILE A 153 8.60 5.57 -0.46
N VAL A 154 8.08 5.66 0.78
CA VAL A 154 6.84 6.40 1.03
C VAL A 154 7.02 7.90 0.82
N GLU A 155 8.20 8.46 1.11
CA GLU A 155 8.53 9.85 0.81
C GLU A 155 8.49 10.12 -0.70
N VAL A 156 9.11 9.28 -1.52
CA VAL A 156 9.03 9.37 -2.99
C VAL A 156 7.58 9.32 -3.49
N ILE A 157 6.76 8.42 -2.93
CA ILE A 157 5.33 8.35 -3.27
C ILE A 157 4.62 9.66 -2.88
N HIS A 158 4.88 10.19 -1.68
CA HIS A 158 4.26 11.43 -1.20
C HIS A 158 4.61 12.63 -2.08
N GLU A 159 5.87 12.76 -2.50
CA GLU A 159 6.31 13.84 -3.39
C GLU A 159 5.51 13.85 -4.69
N VAL A 160 5.34 12.68 -5.32
CA VAL A 160 4.56 12.54 -6.54
C VAL A 160 3.08 12.84 -6.30
N LEU A 161 2.48 12.33 -5.22
CA LEU A 161 1.09 12.61 -4.89
C LEU A 161 0.85 14.11 -4.73
N VAL A 162 1.72 14.81 -4.00
CA VAL A 162 1.64 16.27 -3.81
C VAL A 162 1.80 17.00 -5.13
N ALA A 163 2.77 16.62 -5.96
CA ALA A 163 2.98 17.22 -7.29
C ALA A 163 1.76 17.07 -8.21
N HIS A 164 1.00 15.98 -8.03
CA HIS A 164 -0.24 15.71 -8.77
C HIS A 164 -1.51 16.23 -8.05
N GLY A 165 -1.38 16.99 -6.96
CA GLY A 165 -2.51 17.57 -6.24
C GLY A 165 -3.40 16.54 -5.53
N VAL A 166 -2.83 15.36 -5.21
CA VAL A 166 -3.48 14.30 -4.44
C VAL A 166 -3.02 14.37 -3.00
N ASN A 167 -3.94 14.19 -2.07
CA ASN A 167 -3.65 14.17 -0.66
C ASN A 167 -2.65 13.04 -0.32
N PRO A 168 -1.43 13.32 0.16
CA PRO A 168 -0.43 12.29 0.44
C PRO A 168 -0.87 11.32 1.54
N GLN A 169 -1.85 11.69 2.37
CA GLN A 169 -2.39 10.80 3.40
C GLN A 169 -3.16 9.59 2.85
N VAL A 170 -3.32 9.45 1.53
CA VAL A 170 -3.83 8.20 0.93
C VAL A 170 -2.89 7.01 1.14
N VAL A 171 -1.65 7.25 1.50
CA VAL A 171 -0.70 6.25 1.98
C VAL A 171 -0.02 6.73 3.26
N ALA A 172 -0.10 5.94 4.33
CA ALA A 172 0.57 6.20 5.58
C ALA A 172 1.47 5.03 5.97
N LEU A 173 2.70 5.34 6.43
CA LEU A 173 3.62 4.36 7.01
C LEU A 173 3.59 4.50 8.53
N LEU A 174 3.23 3.42 9.22
CA LEU A 174 3.27 3.37 10.67
C LEU A 174 4.69 3.11 11.20
N PRO A 175 4.99 3.53 12.43
CA PRO A 175 6.24 3.16 13.11
C PRO A 175 6.45 1.64 13.11
N ALA A 176 7.73 1.23 13.04
CA ALA A 176 8.09 -0.19 12.89
C ALA A 176 8.06 -0.97 14.23
N ASP A 177 7.45 -0.43 15.28
CA ASP A 177 7.32 -1.06 16.60
C ASP A 177 6.13 -2.04 16.72
N HIS A 178 6.08 -2.76 17.83
CA HIS A 178 5.00 -3.73 18.09
C HIS A 178 3.68 -3.07 18.47
N ASP A 179 3.73 -1.93 19.15
CA ASP A 179 2.54 -1.22 19.60
C ASP A 179 1.73 -0.72 18.41
N SER A 180 2.41 -0.19 17.38
CA SER A 180 1.79 0.21 16.12
C SER A 180 1.10 -0.97 15.40
N THR A 181 1.67 -2.18 15.51
CA THR A 181 1.01 -3.38 14.97
C THR A 181 -0.28 -3.68 15.74
N ALA A 182 -0.24 -3.64 17.07
CA ALA A 182 -1.41 -3.88 17.91
C ALA A 182 -2.52 -2.83 17.66
N GLU A 183 -2.15 -1.57 17.51
CA GLU A 183 -3.11 -0.51 17.18
C GLU A 183 -3.75 -0.71 15.79
N LEU A 184 -2.96 -1.09 14.78
CA LEU A 184 -3.47 -1.39 13.45
C LEU A 184 -4.46 -2.57 13.46
N LEU A 185 -4.13 -3.66 14.18
CA LEU A 185 -5.02 -4.82 14.34
C LEU A 185 -6.37 -4.44 14.98
N ASN A 186 -6.40 -3.38 15.77
CA ASN A 186 -7.58 -2.87 16.47
C ASN A 186 -8.21 -1.63 15.82
N ALA A 187 -7.72 -1.14 14.69
CA ALA A 187 -8.16 0.10 14.03
C ALA A 187 -9.55 -0.01 13.37
N ARG A 188 -10.49 -0.68 14.04
CA ARG A 188 -11.87 -0.89 13.58
C ARG A 188 -12.59 0.45 13.41
N GLY A 189 -13.22 0.61 12.25
CA GLY A 189 -13.91 1.84 11.88
C GLY A 189 -13.02 2.86 11.15
N TYR A 190 -11.71 2.61 11.06
CA TYR A 190 -10.75 3.41 10.29
C TYR A 190 -10.13 2.62 9.15
N VAL A 191 -9.86 1.34 9.37
CA VAL A 191 -9.30 0.41 8.38
C VAL A 191 -10.36 -0.65 8.08
N ASP A 192 -10.60 -0.90 6.80
CA ASP A 192 -11.68 -1.77 6.33
C ASP A 192 -11.23 -3.21 6.11
N LEU A 193 -9.94 -3.40 5.81
CA LEU A 193 -9.36 -4.70 5.48
C LEU A 193 -7.89 -4.76 5.88
N LEU A 194 -7.43 -5.91 6.37
CA LEU A 194 -6.02 -6.21 6.62
C LEU A 194 -5.52 -7.29 5.68
N ILE A 195 -4.29 -7.11 5.19
CA ILE A 195 -3.59 -8.08 4.35
C ILE A 195 -2.20 -8.32 4.93
N PRO A 196 -1.98 -9.43 5.65
CA PRO A 196 -0.64 -9.82 6.10
C PRO A 196 0.19 -10.38 4.94
N ARG A 197 1.46 -9.95 4.84
CA ARG A 197 2.43 -10.45 3.85
C ARG A 197 3.75 -10.84 4.52
N GLY A 198 3.97 -12.11 4.73
CA GLY A 198 5.17 -12.59 5.40
C GLY A 198 5.18 -14.09 5.61
N GLY A 199 5.95 -14.53 6.61
CA GLY A 199 5.96 -15.92 7.03
C GLY A 199 4.63 -16.34 7.67
N ARG A 200 4.40 -17.66 7.73
CA ARG A 200 3.18 -18.25 8.32
C ARG A 200 2.87 -17.71 9.72
N GLY A 201 3.91 -17.52 10.53
CA GLY A 201 3.73 -17.00 11.90
C GLY A 201 3.11 -15.60 11.94
N LEU A 202 3.50 -14.70 11.01
CA LEU A 202 2.88 -13.38 10.89
C LEU A 202 1.42 -13.49 10.45
N ILE A 203 1.15 -14.34 9.47
CA ILE A 203 -0.21 -14.53 8.92
C ILE A 203 -1.13 -15.06 10.01
N ASP A 204 -0.71 -16.11 10.72
CA ASP A 204 -1.47 -16.71 11.83
C ASP A 204 -1.69 -15.69 12.95
N PHE A 205 -0.65 -14.94 13.33
CA PHE A 205 -0.76 -13.90 14.35
C PHE A 205 -1.78 -12.82 13.98
N VAL A 206 -1.75 -12.31 12.74
CA VAL A 206 -2.71 -11.30 12.28
C VAL A 206 -4.11 -11.87 12.27
N ARG A 207 -4.32 -13.08 11.74
CA ARG A 207 -5.62 -13.74 11.69
C ARG A 207 -6.25 -13.91 13.07
N GLU A 208 -5.44 -14.29 14.08
CA GLU A 208 -5.92 -14.57 15.44
C GLU A 208 -6.20 -13.31 16.26
N ASN A 209 -5.50 -12.20 15.98
CA ASN A 209 -5.54 -11.00 16.80
C ASN A 209 -6.28 -9.82 16.16
N ALA A 210 -6.56 -9.85 14.86
CA ALA A 210 -7.23 -8.75 14.19
C ALA A 210 -8.70 -8.62 14.61
N LYS A 211 -9.15 -7.36 14.77
CA LYS A 211 -10.57 -7.00 14.95
C LYS A 211 -11.20 -6.46 13.65
N ILE A 212 -10.48 -6.54 12.57
CA ILE A 212 -10.80 -6.08 11.22
C ILE A 212 -10.78 -7.33 10.31
N PRO A 213 -11.59 -7.39 9.25
CA PRO A 213 -11.52 -8.46 8.25
C PRO A 213 -10.10 -8.66 7.72
N VAL A 214 -9.69 -9.91 7.55
CA VAL A 214 -8.35 -10.29 7.06
C VAL A 214 -8.49 -11.09 5.77
N ILE A 215 -7.67 -10.76 4.76
CA ILE A 215 -7.46 -11.60 3.57
C ILE A 215 -6.03 -12.12 3.62
N GLU A 216 -5.89 -13.44 3.68
CA GLU A 216 -4.60 -14.13 3.61
C GLU A 216 -4.13 -14.24 2.15
N THR A 217 -2.82 -14.05 1.90
CA THR A 217 -2.21 -14.14 0.56
C THR A 217 -1.08 -15.15 0.52
#